data_699f2e38c12e20f1cfd34a8b7a3fa7b3
#
_entry.id   699f2e38c12e20f1cfd34a8b7a3fa7b3
#
_cell.length_a   1.000
_cell.length_b   1.000
_cell.length_c   1.000
_cell.angle_alpha   90.00
_cell.angle_beta   90.00
_cell.angle_gamma   90.00
#
_symmetry.space_group_name_H-M   'P 1'
#
loop_
_entity.id
_entity.type
_entity.pdbx_description
1 polymer ?
#
loop_
_entity_poly.entity_id
_entity_poly.type
_entity_poly.pdbx_seq_one_letter_code
_entity_poly.pdbx_strand_id
1 'polypeptide(L)'
;MRNVLLPLAMALLVASNPAMAAVGEPAVSDPDIKPRSPTVPVITDDTGLFETFGGREWLVKIMDDVMPRWIKNPRTRPFFENSDHERIKRQLVEQFCVIMKGPCEYSGRSMAEVHRGMNVNEGAFFALTEELQITLNARGVPCAAQNRLIAAIAPMHRDIIDR
;
A
#
# COMPACT_ATOMS: atom_id res chain seq x y z
N MET A 1 -37.22 28.66 -62.78
CA MET A 1 -35.80 28.49 -62.45
C MET A 1 -35.75 28.15 -60.98
N ARG A 2 -35.58 26.87 -60.65
CA ARG A 2 -35.65 26.36 -59.27
C ARG A 2 -34.24 26.08 -58.79
N ASN A 3 -33.77 26.90 -57.83
CA ASN A 3 -32.49 26.67 -57.16
C ASN A 3 -32.73 25.66 -56.03
N VAL A 4 -32.14 24.48 -56.16
CA VAL A 4 -32.07 23.45 -55.14
C VAL A 4 -30.79 23.69 -54.34
N LEU A 5 -30.95 24.10 -53.09
CA LEU A 5 -29.86 24.19 -52.11
C LEU A 5 -29.69 22.82 -51.46
N LEU A 6 -28.53 22.20 -51.66
CA LEU A 6 -28.09 20.99 -50.98
C LEU A 6 -27.56 21.39 -49.57
N PRO A 7 -27.94 20.74 -48.45
CA PRO A 7 -27.28 20.95 -47.17
C PRO A 7 -26.02 20.10 -47.08
N LEU A 8 -24.92 20.77 -46.78
CA LEU A 8 -23.63 20.21 -46.49
C LEU A 8 -23.68 19.54 -45.10
N ALA A 9 -23.74 18.20 -45.07
CA ALA A 9 -23.64 17.43 -43.82
C ALA A 9 -22.21 17.43 -43.35
N MET A 10 -21.95 18.18 -42.29
CA MET A 10 -20.68 18.23 -41.59
C MET A 10 -20.62 17.00 -40.64
N ALA A 11 -19.92 15.96 -41.07
CA ALA A 11 -19.65 14.79 -40.23
C ALA A 11 -18.64 15.16 -39.13
N LEU A 12 -19.11 15.29 -37.88
CA LEU A 12 -18.22 15.32 -36.71
C LEU A 12 -17.56 13.96 -36.56
N LEU A 13 -16.26 13.87 -36.85
CA LEU A 13 -15.44 12.75 -36.41
C LEU A 13 -15.25 12.91 -34.90
N VAL A 14 -15.97 12.11 -34.12
CA VAL A 14 -15.66 11.88 -32.72
C VAL A 14 -14.42 11.00 -32.68
N ALA A 15 -13.29 11.61 -32.42
CA ALA A 15 -12.06 10.87 -32.11
C ALA A 15 -12.29 10.14 -30.78
N SER A 16 -12.54 8.84 -30.85
CA SER A 16 -12.53 7.96 -29.69
C SER A 16 -11.09 7.84 -29.19
N ASN A 17 -10.76 8.55 -28.11
CA ASN A 17 -9.55 8.28 -27.36
C ASN A 17 -9.67 6.85 -26.81
N PRO A 18 -8.70 5.96 -27.10
CA PRO A 18 -8.63 4.73 -26.35
C PRO A 18 -8.31 5.10 -24.90
N ALA A 19 -9.27 4.85 -24.00
CA ALA A 19 -9.03 4.88 -22.58
C ALA A 19 -7.81 3.98 -22.32
N MET A 20 -6.72 4.57 -21.82
CA MET A 20 -5.63 3.80 -21.26
C MET A 20 -6.25 2.95 -20.14
N ALA A 21 -6.42 1.67 -20.44
CA ALA A 21 -6.79 0.71 -19.42
C ALA A 21 -5.77 0.82 -18.28
N ALA A 22 -6.24 1.16 -17.10
CA ALA A 22 -5.46 1.06 -15.90
C ALA A 22 -4.87 -0.35 -15.88
N VAL A 23 -3.55 -0.47 -15.89
CA VAL A 23 -2.86 -1.73 -15.69
C VAL A 23 -3.10 -2.12 -14.24
N GLY A 24 -4.30 -2.60 -13.97
CA GLY A 24 -4.61 -3.31 -12.75
C GLY A 24 -3.73 -4.55 -12.77
N GLU A 25 -2.83 -4.64 -11.79
CA GLU A 25 -2.07 -5.86 -11.55
C GLU A 25 -3.06 -7.04 -11.49
N PRO A 26 -2.93 -8.07 -12.33
CA PRO A 26 -3.87 -9.18 -12.34
C PRO A 26 -3.89 -9.80 -10.95
N ALA A 27 -5.08 -10.02 -10.40
CA ALA A 27 -5.25 -10.81 -9.20
C ALA A 27 -4.65 -12.19 -9.47
N VAL A 28 -3.41 -12.39 -9.02
CA VAL A 28 -2.74 -13.69 -9.08
C VAL A 28 -3.38 -14.57 -8.03
N SER A 29 -4.47 -15.22 -8.41
CA SER A 29 -4.94 -16.42 -7.75
C SER A 29 -4.27 -17.60 -8.44
N ASP A 30 -2.99 -17.83 -8.14
CA ASP A 30 -2.33 -19.08 -8.48
C ASP A 30 -2.46 -20.00 -7.26
N PRO A 31 -3.30 -21.05 -7.33
CA PRO A 31 -3.51 -21.97 -6.20
C PRO A 31 -2.27 -22.82 -5.87
N ASP A 32 -1.24 -22.82 -6.70
CA ASP A 32 -0.04 -23.65 -6.52
C ASP A 32 1.17 -22.88 -5.97
N ILE A 33 1.09 -21.57 -5.82
CA ILE A 33 2.12 -20.81 -5.11
C ILE A 33 1.83 -20.96 -3.61
N LYS A 34 2.38 -22.03 -3.00
CA LYS A 34 2.62 -22.02 -1.56
C LYS A 34 3.38 -20.73 -1.24
N PRO A 35 2.83 -19.85 -0.40
CA PRO A 35 3.55 -18.64 -0.02
C PRO A 35 4.86 -19.09 0.60
N ARG A 36 5.98 -18.89 -0.10
CA ARG A 36 7.27 -18.80 0.56
C ARG A 36 7.08 -17.63 1.50
N SER A 37 6.93 -17.93 2.80
CA SER A 37 6.89 -16.88 3.80
C SER A 37 8.03 -15.92 3.49
N PRO A 38 7.75 -14.71 2.97
CA PRO A 38 8.81 -13.74 2.81
C PRO A 38 9.38 -13.53 4.19
N THR A 39 10.67 -13.32 4.28
CA THR A 39 11.36 -13.10 5.54
C THR A 39 10.84 -11.79 6.13
N VAL A 40 9.70 -11.85 6.80
CA VAL A 40 9.17 -10.74 7.56
C VAL A 40 9.99 -10.67 8.84
N PRO A 41 10.62 -9.54 9.17
CA PRO A 41 11.34 -9.41 10.42
C PRO A 41 10.38 -9.64 11.59
N VAL A 42 10.77 -10.48 12.53
CA VAL A 42 9.99 -10.74 13.73
C VAL A 42 10.72 -10.15 14.93
N ILE A 43 10.01 -9.40 15.75
CA ILE A 43 10.54 -8.86 17.00
C ILE A 43 10.79 -10.03 17.94
N THR A 44 12.07 -10.26 18.32
CA THR A 44 12.48 -11.49 19.02
C THR A 44 12.08 -11.51 20.49
N ASP A 45 12.09 -10.37 21.15
CA ASP A 45 11.68 -10.21 22.54
C ASP A 45 10.15 -10.02 22.58
N ASP A 46 9.44 -11.05 23.02
CA ASP A 46 8.00 -10.96 23.21
C ASP A 46 7.70 -10.13 24.46
N THR A 47 7.13 -8.97 24.24
CA THR A 47 6.75 -8.03 25.30
C THR A 47 5.26 -7.68 25.20
N GLY A 48 4.45 -8.51 24.56
CA GLY A 48 3.04 -8.22 24.35
C GLY A 48 2.81 -7.02 23.41
N LEU A 49 3.68 -6.85 22.40
CA LEU A 49 3.58 -5.70 21.50
C LEU A 49 2.28 -5.74 20.69
N PHE A 50 1.88 -6.93 20.24
CA PHE A 50 0.64 -7.12 19.49
C PHE A 50 -0.58 -6.69 20.30
N GLU A 51 -0.63 -7.06 21.58
CA GLU A 51 -1.68 -6.67 22.53
C GLU A 51 -1.62 -5.16 22.82
N THR A 52 -0.42 -4.59 22.93
CA THR A 52 -0.23 -3.14 23.12
C THR A 52 -0.79 -2.34 21.96
N PHE A 53 -0.74 -2.89 20.74
CA PHE A 53 -1.37 -2.31 19.57
C PHE A 53 -2.88 -2.59 19.49
N GLY A 54 -3.46 -3.31 20.46
CA GLY A 54 -4.87 -3.64 20.52
C GLY A 54 -5.30 -4.81 19.63
N GLY A 55 -4.33 -5.62 19.21
CA GLY A 55 -4.58 -6.80 18.38
C GLY A 55 -4.98 -6.47 16.94
N ARG A 56 -5.47 -7.49 16.23
CA ARG A 56 -5.76 -7.40 14.79
C ARG A 56 -6.81 -6.33 14.43
N GLU A 57 -7.85 -6.20 15.23
CA GLU A 57 -8.92 -5.22 14.96
C GLU A 57 -8.41 -3.78 15.00
N TRP A 58 -7.49 -3.48 15.91
CA TRP A 58 -6.86 -2.18 15.98
C TRP A 58 -5.91 -1.92 14.82
N LEU A 59 -5.18 -2.95 14.37
CA LEU A 59 -4.34 -2.84 13.17
C LEU A 59 -5.19 -2.49 11.94
N VAL A 60 -6.37 -3.07 11.79
CA VAL A 60 -7.31 -2.68 10.72
C VAL A 60 -7.66 -1.20 10.81
N LYS A 61 -8.04 -0.72 11.99
CA LYS A 61 -8.39 0.70 12.21
C LYS A 61 -7.19 1.64 11.95
N ILE A 62 -5.98 1.22 12.31
CA ILE A 62 -4.76 1.97 12.00
C ILE A 62 -4.57 2.07 10.49
N MET A 63 -4.76 0.97 9.74
CA MET A 63 -4.63 0.98 8.28
C MET A 63 -5.73 1.81 7.61
N ASP A 64 -6.94 1.82 8.15
CA ASP A 64 -8.03 2.66 7.64
C ASP A 64 -7.73 4.16 7.82
N ASP A 65 -7.08 4.54 8.90
CA ASP A 65 -6.72 5.95 9.17
C ASP A 65 -5.47 6.39 8.40
N VAL A 66 -4.48 5.52 8.23
CA VAL A 66 -3.22 5.90 7.59
C VAL A 66 -3.32 5.93 6.06
N MET A 67 -4.13 5.06 5.47
CA MET A 67 -4.26 4.98 4.00
C MET A 67 -4.68 6.32 3.36
N PRO A 68 -5.70 7.03 3.86
CA PRO A 68 -6.04 8.35 3.33
C PRO A 68 -4.91 9.38 3.48
N ARG A 69 -4.07 9.25 4.49
CA ARG A 69 -2.92 10.13 4.72
C ARG A 69 -1.84 9.89 3.67
N TRP A 70 -1.52 8.62 3.37
CA TRP A 70 -0.58 8.24 2.31
C TRP A 70 -1.05 8.72 0.93
N ILE A 71 -2.34 8.62 0.62
CA ILE A 71 -2.91 9.11 -0.62
C ILE A 71 -2.86 10.66 -0.69
N LYS A 72 -3.01 11.35 0.43
CA LYS A 72 -2.98 12.82 0.48
C LYS A 72 -1.56 13.38 0.42
N ASN A 73 -0.56 12.70 0.97
CA ASN A 73 0.82 13.16 1.01
C ASN A 73 1.46 13.07 -0.39
N PRO A 74 1.96 14.17 -0.99
CA PRO A 74 2.49 14.16 -2.36
C PRO A 74 3.70 13.25 -2.56
N ARG A 75 4.45 12.92 -1.48
CA ARG A 75 5.61 12.01 -1.57
C ARG A 75 5.21 10.54 -1.66
N THR A 76 4.06 10.17 -1.11
CA THR A 76 3.57 8.77 -1.09
C THR A 76 2.43 8.52 -2.07
N ARG A 77 1.65 9.56 -2.42
CA ARG A 77 0.51 9.47 -3.33
C ARG A 77 0.78 8.65 -4.60
N PRO A 78 1.88 8.87 -5.34
CA PRO A 78 2.10 8.18 -6.61
C PRO A 78 2.07 6.66 -6.51
N PHE A 79 2.36 6.11 -5.32
CA PHE A 79 2.41 4.66 -5.07
C PHE A 79 1.05 4.07 -4.64
N PHE A 80 0.12 4.93 -4.21
CA PHE A 80 -1.15 4.48 -3.65
C PHE A 80 -2.38 4.89 -4.45
N GLU A 81 -2.38 6.05 -5.12
CA GLU A 81 -3.59 6.65 -5.72
C GLU A 81 -4.36 5.75 -6.70
N ASN A 82 -3.67 4.84 -7.39
CA ASN A 82 -4.26 3.92 -8.37
C ASN A 82 -4.16 2.45 -7.93
N SER A 83 -3.95 2.19 -6.65
CA SER A 83 -3.74 0.85 -6.11
C SER A 83 -5.02 0.27 -5.48
N ASP A 84 -5.08 -1.04 -5.33
CA ASP A 84 -6.12 -1.70 -4.53
C ASP A 84 -5.86 -1.48 -3.04
N HIS A 85 -6.47 -0.44 -2.47
CA HIS A 85 -6.26 -0.05 -1.08
C HIS A 85 -6.72 -1.12 -0.09
N GLU A 86 -7.80 -1.84 -0.37
CA GLU A 86 -8.30 -2.86 0.53
C GLU A 86 -7.35 -4.05 0.61
N ARG A 87 -6.77 -4.43 -0.53
CA ARG A 87 -5.73 -5.46 -0.57
C ARG A 87 -4.49 -5.02 0.18
N ILE A 88 -3.99 -3.79 -0.03
CA ILE A 88 -2.81 -3.26 0.64
C ILE A 88 -3.04 -3.21 2.15
N LYS A 89 -4.15 -2.66 2.61
CA LYS A 89 -4.50 -2.61 4.04
C LYS A 89 -4.49 -3.99 4.67
N ARG A 90 -5.13 -4.97 4.03
CA ARG A 90 -5.15 -6.35 4.52
C ARG A 90 -3.75 -6.94 4.66
N GLN A 91 -2.90 -6.78 3.63
CA GLN A 91 -1.53 -7.30 3.66
C GLN A 91 -0.66 -6.61 4.72
N LEU A 92 -0.82 -5.32 4.93
CA LEU A 92 -0.12 -4.60 5.98
C LEU A 92 -0.58 -5.01 7.38
N VAL A 93 -1.87 -5.27 7.57
CA VAL A 93 -2.39 -5.84 8.84
C VAL A 93 -1.76 -7.21 9.12
N GLU A 94 -1.70 -8.09 8.12
CA GLU A 94 -1.06 -9.40 8.25
C GLU A 94 0.43 -9.26 8.57
N GLN A 95 1.14 -8.40 7.83
CA GLN A 95 2.56 -8.17 8.02
C GLN A 95 2.89 -7.63 9.41
N PHE A 96 2.19 -6.59 9.86
CA PHE A 96 2.40 -6.02 11.18
C PHE A 96 2.05 -7.00 12.30
N CYS A 97 0.98 -7.77 12.11
CA CYS A 97 0.61 -8.83 13.04
C CYS A 97 1.75 -9.86 13.19
N VAL A 98 2.33 -10.34 12.08
CA VAL A 98 3.46 -11.28 12.10
C VAL A 98 4.71 -10.66 12.73
N ILE A 99 5.05 -9.41 12.37
CA ILE A 99 6.19 -8.67 12.95
C ILE A 99 6.09 -8.65 14.49
N MET A 100 4.90 -8.41 15.01
CA MET A 100 4.63 -8.31 16.45
C MET A 100 4.30 -9.65 17.12
N LYS A 101 4.52 -10.79 16.44
CA LYS A 101 4.19 -12.15 16.92
C LYS A 101 2.71 -12.38 17.22
N GLY A 102 1.82 -11.66 16.58
CA GLY A 102 0.39 -11.97 16.63
C GLY A 102 0.06 -13.28 15.89
N PRO A 103 -1.15 -13.83 16.12
CA PRO A 103 -1.58 -15.11 15.54
C PRO A 103 -2.04 -14.95 14.08
N CYS A 104 -1.15 -14.50 13.22
CA CYS A 104 -1.42 -14.26 11.80
C CYS A 104 -0.40 -14.96 10.91
N GLU A 105 -0.77 -15.12 9.65
CA GLU A 105 0.13 -15.50 8.57
C GLU A 105 0.19 -14.36 7.55
N TYR A 106 1.36 -14.11 6.97
CA TYR A 106 1.53 -13.12 5.92
C TYR A 106 1.35 -13.78 4.56
N SER A 107 0.32 -13.39 3.84
CA SER A 107 -0.02 -13.92 2.52
C SER A 107 0.56 -13.12 1.35
N GLY A 108 1.26 -12.01 1.64
CA GLY A 108 1.83 -11.12 0.63
C GLY A 108 3.13 -11.62 0.03
N ARG A 109 3.59 -10.93 -1.02
CA ARG A 109 4.90 -11.12 -1.62
C ARG A 109 6.01 -10.48 -0.76
N SER A 110 7.28 -10.79 -1.05
CA SER A 110 8.41 -10.11 -0.40
C SER A 110 8.44 -8.62 -0.74
N MET A 111 9.07 -7.81 0.11
CA MET A 111 9.19 -6.37 -0.12
C MET A 111 9.90 -6.05 -1.45
N ALA A 112 10.96 -6.79 -1.76
CA ALA A 112 11.69 -6.65 -3.02
C ALA A 112 10.83 -6.97 -4.26
N GLU A 113 9.94 -7.97 -4.17
CA GLU A 113 9.05 -8.33 -5.28
C GLU A 113 7.92 -7.33 -5.48
N VAL A 114 7.34 -6.85 -4.38
CA VAL A 114 6.21 -5.89 -4.43
C VAL A 114 6.66 -4.53 -4.95
N HIS A 115 7.85 -4.07 -4.57
CA HIS A 115 8.32 -2.71 -4.88
C HIS A 115 9.21 -2.64 -6.13
N ARG A 116 9.48 -3.78 -6.78
CA ARG A 116 10.34 -3.82 -7.98
C ARG A 116 9.80 -2.92 -9.09
N GLY A 117 10.62 -1.96 -9.52
CA GLY A 117 10.29 -1.04 -10.60
C GLY A 117 9.32 0.08 -10.22
N MET A 118 8.99 0.23 -8.94
CA MET A 118 8.14 1.33 -8.48
C MET A 118 8.91 2.65 -8.32
N ASN A 119 10.24 2.63 -8.41
CA ASN A 119 11.11 3.80 -8.22
C ASN A 119 10.87 4.50 -6.87
N VAL A 120 10.67 3.72 -5.82
CA VAL A 120 10.53 4.25 -4.46
C VAL A 120 11.85 4.85 -4.02
N ASN A 121 11.85 6.10 -3.61
CA ASN A 121 13.01 6.79 -3.06
C ASN A 121 12.95 6.94 -1.54
N GLU A 122 14.06 7.33 -0.93
CA GLU A 122 14.17 7.53 0.52
C GLU A 122 13.11 8.51 1.06
N GLY A 123 12.86 9.60 0.32
CA GLY A 123 11.88 10.61 0.74
C GLY A 123 10.46 10.06 0.82
N ALA A 124 10.09 9.15 -0.08
CA ALA A 124 8.79 8.47 -0.04
C ALA A 124 8.72 7.47 1.12
N PHE A 125 9.79 6.69 1.34
CA PHE A 125 9.86 5.75 2.45
C PHE A 125 9.75 6.45 3.81
N PHE A 126 10.48 7.54 4.02
CA PHE A 126 10.38 8.32 5.24
C PHE A 126 9.01 8.98 5.41
N ALA A 127 8.43 9.50 4.34
CA ALA A 127 7.09 10.07 4.39
C ALA A 127 6.02 9.03 4.80
N LEU A 128 6.15 7.81 4.30
CA LEU A 128 5.26 6.71 4.68
C LEU A 128 5.35 6.42 6.19
N THR A 129 6.57 6.32 6.73
CA THR A 129 6.78 6.07 8.16
C THR A 129 6.36 7.25 9.04
N GLU A 130 6.58 8.50 8.61
CA GLU A 130 6.09 9.70 9.28
C GLU A 130 4.55 9.70 9.42
N GLU A 131 3.84 9.44 8.34
CA GLU A 131 2.37 9.40 8.38
C GLU A 131 1.84 8.25 9.24
N LEU A 132 2.53 7.11 9.23
CA LEU A 132 2.22 6.00 10.14
C LEU A 132 2.39 6.44 11.60
N GLN A 133 3.52 7.06 11.97
CA GLN A 133 3.75 7.53 13.35
C GLN A 133 2.72 8.57 13.79
N ILE A 134 2.34 9.51 12.90
CA ILE A 134 1.29 10.48 13.19
C ILE A 134 -0.04 9.76 13.49
N THR A 135 -0.36 8.74 12.72
CA THR A 135 -1.58 7.94 12.93
C THR A 135 -1.54 7.17 14.25
N LEU A 136 -0.40 6.53 14.56
CA LEU A 136 -0.19 5.81 15.81
C LEU A 136 -0.30 6.74 17.03
N ASN A 137 0.27 7.95 16.95
CA ASN A 137 0.14 8.99 17.98
C ASN A 137 -1.32 9.39 18.19
N ALA A 138 -2.05 9.64 17.10
CA ALA A 138 -3.46 10.03 17.18
C ALA A 138 -4.34 8.94 17.81
N ARG A 139 -3.93 7.68 17.70
CA ARG A 139 -4.59 6.54 18.31
C ARG A 139 -4.09 6.18 19.71
N GLY A 140 -3.17 6.96 20.27
CA GLY A 140 -2.67 6.79 21.62
C GLY A 140 -1.75 5.57 21.81
N VAL A 141 -1.17 5.03 20.73
CA VAL A 141 -0.17 3.96 20.85
C VAL A 141 1.06 4.52 21.56
N PRO A 142 1.58 3.85 22.63
CA PRO A 142 2.74 4.35 23.37
C PRO A 142 3.98 4.51 22.48
N CYS A 143 4.73 5.61 22.61
CA CYS A 143 5.93 5.89 21.80
C CYS A 143 6.94 4.73 21.81
N ALA A 144 7.14 4.06 22.95
CA ALA A 144 8.04 2.91 23.03
C ALA A 144 7.58 1.75 22.12
N ALA A 145 6.27 1.49 22.05
CA ALA A 145 5.70 0.49 21.17
C ALA A 145 5.84 0.87 19.69
N GLN A 146 5.57 2.13 19.35
CA GLN A 146 5.76 2.67 18.00
C GLN A 146 7.22 2.49 17.54
N ASN A 147 8.18 2.90 18.38
CA ASN A 147 9.60 2.81 18.05
C ASN A 147 10.05 1.36 17.80
N ARG A 148 9.49 0.40 18.54
CA ARG A 148 9.79 -1.02 18.31
C ARG A 148 9.27 -1.51 16.95
N LEU A 149 8.05 -1.13 16.57
CA LEU A 149 7.52 -1.46 15.25
C LEU A 149 8.35 -0.80 14.15
N ILE A 150 8.62 0.50 14.26
CA ILE A 150 9.43 1.23 13.27
C ILE A 150 10.84 0.64 13.14
N ALA A 151 11.48 0.29 14.25
CA ALA A 151 12.80 -0.36 14.23
C ALA A 151 12.77 -1.73 13.52
N ALA A 152 11.66 -2.47 13.63
CA ALA A 152 11.50 -3.75 12.95
C ALA A 152 11.30 -3.60 11.44
N ILE A 153 10.59 -2.56 10.98
CA ILE A 153 10.35 -2.32 9.55
C ILE A 153 11.49 -1.54 8.87
N ALA A 154 12.27 -0.78 9.61
CA ALA A 154 13.35 0.04 9.06
C ALA A 154 14.36 -0.75 8.17
N PRO A 155 14.78 -1.97 8.49
CA PRO A 155 15.67 -2.76 7.63
C PRO A 155 15.09 -3.09 6.26
N MET A 156 13.75 -3.09 6.11
CA MET A 156 13.07 -3.35 4.83
C MET A 156 13.36 -2.25 3.78
N HIS A 157 13.81 -1.08 4.21
CA HIS A 157 14.28 -0.01 3.35
C HIS A 157 15.17 -0.48 2.20
N ARG A 158 16.06 -1.46 2.47
CA ARG A 158 16.99 -2.01 1.47
C ARG A 158 16.31 -2.77 0.34
N ASP A 159 15.14 -3.34 0.63
CA ASP A 159 14.36 -4.14 -0.32
C ASP A 159 13.29 -3.31 -1.05
N ILE A 160 13.01 -2.11 -0.54
CA ILE A 160 11.94 -1.23 -1.02
C ILE A 160 12.48 -0.15 -1.95
N ILE A 161 13.65 0.40 -1.65
CA ILE A 161 14.20 1.52 -2.40
C ILE A 161 14.96 1.02 -3.62
N ASP A 162 14.56 1.51 -4.79
CA ASP A 162 15.29 1.31 -6.04
C ASP A 162 16.58 2.17 -6.01
N ARG A 163 17.72 1.53 -6.31
CA ARG A 163 19.05 2.17 -6.35
C ARG A 163 19.36 2.66 -7.76
#